data_ff3120f849e9b9f19b205db7deace90d
#
_entry.id   ff3120f849e9b9f19b205db7deace90d
#
_cell.length_a   1.000
_cell.length_b   1.000
_cell.length_c   1.000
_cell.angle_alpha   90.00
_cell.angle_beta   90.00
_cell.angle_gamma   90.00
#
_symmetry.space_group_name_H-M   'P 1'
#
loop_
_entity.id
_entity.type
_entity.pdbx_description
1 polymer ?
#
loop_
_entity_poly.entity_id
_entity_poly.type
_entity_poly.pdbx_seq_one_letter_code
_entity_poly.pdbx_strand_id
1 'polypeptide(L)'
;TGSHLLGYIGRINQAEKAQQEEWPEEDVANYRGTEYIGKLGIEQAYESELHGRTGVEQVETSAGGRAVRRLSHQPPTPGNTLVLSVDIKLQALVEQLFGERRGALVAIDPRNGEVLAFVSKPTFDPNLFVDGIDADSWRELNEDIDKPLLNRALRGTYPPGSTFKPFMAMAALNSGKRGPHTIIQDNLTFSFGGRVFGSPESDRPGPKDMRLAIVGSSNVYFYTLANEMGVDLIHDELKPFGFGRKTEIDLQGEVTGDLPSTDWKRRKFSKPEHQKWYAG
;
A
#
# COMPACT_ATOMS: atom_id res chain seq x y z
N THR A 1 -12.43 5.89 12.46
CA THR A 1 -11.00 5.55 12.62
C THR A 1 -10.69 4.25 11.88
N GLY A 2 -9.63 4.24 11.06
CA GLY A 2 -9.11 3.02 10.42
C GLY A 2 -9.91 2.48 9.24
N SER A 3 -10.75 3.25 8.57
CA SER A 3 -11.62 2.75 7.49
C SER A 3 -10.85 2.03 6.37
N HIS A 4 -9.68 2.56 5.98
CA HIS A 4 -8.83 1.95 4.96
C HIS A 4 -8.10 0.69 5.44
N LEU A 5 -7.89 0.55 6.76
CA LEU A 5 -7.27 -0.62 7.37
C LEU A 5 -8.31 -1.72 7.61
N LEU A 6 -9.35 -1.38 8.39
CA LEU A 6 -10.39 -2.34 8.76
C LEU A 6 -11.22 -2.75 7.53
N GLY A 7 -11.55 -1.80 6.69
CA GLY A 7 -12.40 -2.03 5.54
C GLY A 7 -13.88 -2.06 5.92
N TYR A 8 -14.64 -2.82 5.15
CA TYR A 8 -16.08 -3.01 5.35
C TYR A 8 -16.56 -4.31 4.72
N ILE A 9 -17.69 -4.81 5.23
CA ILE A 9 -18.47 -5.86 4.58
C ILE A 9 -19.50 -5.20 3.66
N GLY A 10 -19.93 -5.91 2.63
CA GLY A 10 -20.99 -5.45 1.74
C GLY A 10 -21.73 -6.61 1.12
N ARG A 11 -22.89 -6.35 0.53
CA ARG A 11 -23.70 -7.40 -0.11
C ARG A 11 -22.93 -8.11 -1.20
N ILE A 12 -23.04 -9.44 -1.25
CA ILE A 12 -22.43 -10.27 -2.28
C ILE A 12 -23.05 -9.92 -3.63
N ASN A 13 -22.22 -9.49 -4.57
CA ASN A 13 -22.65 -9.15 -5.94
C ASN A 13 -22.64 -10.38 -6.87
N GLN A 14 -23.11 -10.21 -8.11
CA GLN A 14 -23.20 -11.33 -9.06
C GLN A 14 -21.83 -11.88 -9.48
N ALA A 15 -20.82 -11.03 -9.60
CA ALA A 15 -19.46 -11.48 -9.95
C ALA A 15 -18.83 -12.30 -8.82
N GLU A 16 -19.04 -11.90 -7.58
CA GLU A 16 -18.58 -12.65 -6.39
C GLU A 16 -19.33 -13.97 -6.26
N LYS A 17 -20.64 -14.00 -6.54
CA LYS A 17 -21.40 -15.27 -6.58
C LYS A 17 -20.85 -16.24 -7.62
N ALA A 18 -20.50 -15.75 -8.80
CA ALA A 18 -19.88 -16.57 -9.84
C ALA A 18 -18.50 -17.11 -9.40
N GLN A 19 -17.72 -16.31 -8.71
CA GLN A 19 -16.44 -16.77 -8.13
C GLN A 19 -16.64 -17.81 -7.02
N GLN A 20 -17.68 -17.65 -6.19
CA GLN A 20 -18.01 -18.60 -5.14
C GLN A 20 -18.39 -20.00 -5.70
N GLU A 21 -18.93 -20.08 -6.91
CA GLU A 21 -19.23 -21.36 -7.57
C GLU A 21 -17.96 -22.20 -7.87
N GLU A 22 -16.80 -21.55 -7.93
CA GLU A 22 -15.50 -22.21 -8.12
C GLU A 22 -14.84 -22.65 -6.81
N TRP A 23 -15.43 -22.33 -5.66
CA TRP A 23 -14.92 -22.68 -4.35
C TRP A 23 -15.14 -24.17 -4.03
N PRO A 24 -14.41 -24.71 -3.02
CA PRO A 24 -14.71 -26.02 -2.50
C PRO A 24 -16.18 -26.14 -2.07
N GLU A 25 -16.79 -27.30 -2.27
CA GLU A 25 -18.22 -27.53 -1.99
C GLU A 25 -18.60 -27.18 -0.54
N GLU A 26 -17.70 -27.41 0.41
CA GLU A 26 -17.90 -27.05 1.82
C GLU A 26 -18.04 -25.54 2.02
N ASP A 27 -17.20 -24.74 1.34
CA ASP A 27 -17.24 -23.28 1.43
C ASP A 27 -18.48 -22.73 0.73
N VAL A 28 -18.81 -23.26 -0.46
CA VAL A 28 -20.08 -22.91 -1.14
C VAL A 28 -21.28 -23.17 -0.25
N ALA A 29 -21.29 -24.31 0.45
CA ALA A 29 -22.37 -24.67 1.39
C ALA A 29 -22.40 -23.70 2.58
N ASN A 30 -21.24 -23.30 3.11
CA ASN A 30 -21.12 -22.37 4.24
C ASN A 30 -21.64 -20.97 3.92
N TYR A 31 -21.47 -20.52 2.66
CA TYR A 31 -21.95 -19.20 2.20
C TYR A 31 -23.40 -19.24 1.69
N ARG A 32 -24.04 -20.41 1.64
CA ARG A 32 -25.41 -20.54 1.22
C ARG A 32 -26.35 -19.84 2.21
N GLY A 33 -26.96 -18.74 1.78
CA GLY A 33 -27.79 -17.88 2.63
C GLY A 33 -27.08 -16.73 3.30
N THR A 34 -25.76 -16.61 3.13
CA THR A 34 -24.99 -15.42 3.50
C THR A 34 -25.23 -14.30 2.50
N GLU A 35 -25.49 -13.08 2.99
CA GLU A 35 -25.74 -11.91 2.15
C GLU A 35 -24.53 -10.99 2.04
N TYR A 36 -23.59 -11.06 2.96
CA TYR A 36 -22.46 -10.14 3.09
C TYR A 36 -21.12 -10.86 2.97
N ILE A 37 -20.12 -10.13 2.49
CA ILE A 37 -18.73 -10.58 2.39
C ILE A 37 -17.81 -9.38 2.60
N GLY A 38 -16.60 -9.60 3.11
CA GLY A 38 -15.57 -8.56 3.22
C GLY A 38 -15.18 -8.00 1.85
N LYS A 39 -15.19 -6.68 1.73
CA LYS A 39 -14.94 -5.97 0.46
C LYS A 39 -13.59 -5.28 0.41
N LEU A 40 -13.06 -4.90 1.56
CA LEU A 40 -11.85 -4.11 1.66
C LEU A 40 -11.16 -4.36 3.01
N GLY A 41 -9.84 -4.11 3.08
CA GLY A 41 -9.08 -4.10 4.32
C GLY A 41 -9.02 -5.46 5.01
N ILE A 42 -9.01 -5.46 6.33
CA ILE A 42 -8.99 -6.66 7.18
C ILE A 42 -10.24 -7.52 6.96
N GLU A 43 -11.41 -6.90 6.79
CA GLU A 43 -12.65 -7.62 6.50
C GLU A 43 -12.52 -8.49 5.24
N GLN A 44 -11.86 -7.99 4.20
CA GLN A 44 -11.62 -8.75 2.97
C GLN A 44 -10.48 -9.76 3.13
N ALA A 45 -9.38 -9.35 3.75
CA ALA A 45 -8.18 -10.18 3.83
C ALA A 45 -8.36 -11.41 4.71
N TYR A 46 -9.19 -11.29 5.75
CA TYR A 46 -9.46 -12.31 6.75
C TYR A 46 -10.90 -12.83 6.73
N GLU A 47 -11.57 -12.70 5.57
CA GLU A 47 -12.96 -13.13 5.40
C GLU A 47 -13.16 -14.58 5.87
N SER A 48 -12.26 -15.51 5.53
CA SER A 48 -12.35 -16.93 5.90
C SER A 48 -12.32 -17.17 7.40
N GLU A 49 -11.59 -16.34 8.15
CA GLU A 49 -11.50 -16.40 9.60
C GLU A 49 -12.67 -15.70 10.29
N LEU A 50 -13.13 -14.59 9.72
CA LEU A 50 -14.16 -13.74 10.32
C LEU A 50 -15.57 -14.24 10.07
N HIS A 51 -15.82 -14.91 8.93
CA HIS A 51 -17.15 -15.34 8.52
C HIS A 51 -17.79 -16.38 9.44
N GLY A 52 -16.99 -17.28 10.03
CA GLY A 52 -17.50 -18.38 10.84
C GLY A 52 -18.16 -19.49 10.02
N ARG A 53 -19.04 -20.25 10.65
CA ARG A 53 -19.76 -21.35 9.99
C ARG A 53 -21.26 -21.18 10.18
N THR A 54 -22.01 -21.27 9.07
CA THR A 54 -23.47 -21.20 9.10
C THR A 54 -24.08 -22.44 9.74
N GLY A 55 -25.14 -22.23 10.53
CA GLY A 55 -25.94 -23.33 11.08
C GLY A 55 -26.82 -24.00 10.04
N VAL A 56 -27.08 -25.27 10.21
CA VAL A 56 -27.93 -26.08 9.34
C VAL A 56 -29.05 -26.77 10.13
N GLU A 57 -30.27 -26.65 9.67
CA GLU A 57 -31.41 -27.37 10.23
C GLU A 57 -32.07 -28.23 9.15
N GLN A 58 -32.17 -29.52 9.39
CA GLN A 58 -32.93 -30.42 8.57
C GLN A 58 -34.33 -30.58 9.15
N VAL A 59 -35.34 -30.32 8.34
CA VAL A 59 -36.73 -30.48 8.74
C VAL A 59 -37.46 -31.43 7.78
N GLU A 60 -38.28 -32.27 8.34
CA GLU A 60 -39.27 -33.07 7.58
C GLU A 60 -40.41 -32.14 7.22
N THR A 61 -40.81 -32.10 5.95
CA THR A 61 -41.92 -31.30 5.48
C THR A 61 -43.08 -32.18 5.07
N SER A 62 -44.31 -31.67 5.31
CA SER A 62 -45.55 -32.29 4.76
C SER A 62 -45.65 -32.08 3.25
N ALA A 63 -46.54 -32.75 2.57
CA ALA A 63 -46.82 -32.55 1.15
C ALA A 63 -47.19 -31.11 0.78
N GLY A 64 -47.63 -30.29 1.74
CA GLY A 64 -47.92 -28.88 1.59
C GLY A 64 -46.76 -27.95 1.92
N GLY A 65 -45.52 -28.47 2.11
CA GLY A 65 -44.28 -27.69 2.39
C GLY A 65 -44.15 -27.15 3.80
N ARG A 66 -45.02 -27.57 4.77
CA ARG A 66 -44.91 -27.15 6.17
C ARG A 66 -43.94 -28.06 6.91
N ALA A 67 -43.02 -27.46 7.70
CA ALA A 67 -42.14 -28.19 8.61
C ALA A 67 -43.01 -28.97 9.64
N VAL A 68 -42.77 -30.27 9.72
CA VAL A 68 -43.49 -31.19 10.61
C VAL A 68 -42.63 -31.61 11.79
N ARG A 69 -41.38 -31.92 11.54
CA ARG A 69 -40.44 -32.38 12.53
C ARG A 69 -39.02 -31.97 12.20
N ARG A 70 -38.26 -31.55 13.23
CA ARG A 70 -36.82 -31.33 13.12
C ARG A 70 -36.12 -32.68 13.15
N LEU A 71 -35.30 -32.94 12.12
CA LEU A 71 -34.51 -34.18 12.01
C LEU A 71 -33.14 -34.01 12.61
N SER A 72 -32.48 -32.87 12.28
CA SER A 72 -31.18 -32.50 12.85
C SER A 72 -31.07 -30.99 12.98
N HIS A 73 -30.20 -30.55 13.88
CA HIS A 73 -29.87 -29.13 14.07
C HIS A 73 -28.39 -29.00 14.43
N GLN A 74 -27.67 -28.28 13.63
CA GLN A 74 -26.30 -27.86 13.88
C GLN A 74 -26.30 -26.32 14.06
N PRO A 75 -25.97 -25.82 15.25
CA PRO A 75 -25.96 -24.40 15.50
C PRO A 75 -24.84 -23.72 14.69
N PRO A 76 -24.98 -22.41 14.35
CA PRO A 76 -23.90 -21.65 13.74
C PRO A 76 -22.72 -21.52 14.71
N THR A 77 -21.50 -21.42 14.14
CA THR A 77 -20.29 -21.13 14.90
C THR A 77 -19.81 -19.73 14.50
N PRO A 78 -19.59 -18.82 15.47
CA PRO A 78 -19.09 -17.49 15.16
C PRO A 78 -17.69 -17.58 14.55
N GLY A 79 -17.31 -16.58 13.77
CA GLY A 79 -15.96 -16.44 13.26
C GLY A 79 -14.92 -16.21 14.35
N ASN A 80 -13.67 -16.26 13.96
CA ASN A 80 -12.55 -16.09 14.87
C ASN A 80 -12.40 -14.62 15.29
N THR A 81 -11.83 -14.40 16.48
CA THR A 81 -11.41 -13.09 16.92
C THR A 81 -10.01 -12.80 16.38
N LEU A 82 -9.83 -11.70 15.69
CA LEU A 82 -8.52 -11.22 15.25
C LEU A 82 -7.98 -10.20 16.25
N VAL A 83 -6.72 -10.39 16.66
CA VAL A 83 -5.96 -9.43 17.47
C VAL A 83 -4.92 -8.80 16.58
N LEU A 84 -5.11 -7.51 16.25
CA LEU A 84 -4.22 -6.77 15.39
C LEU A 84 -3.07 -6.16 16.19
N SER A 85 -1.92 -5.95 15.53
CA SER A 85 -0.77 -5.24 16.11
C SER A 85 -0.99 -3.73 16.26
N VAL A 86 -2.06 -3.21 15.69
CA VAL A 86 -2.37 -1.78 15.66
C VAL A 86 -2.68 -1.24 17.06
N ASP A 87 -1.95 -0.21 17.49
CA ASP A 87 -2.30 0.59 18.66
C ASP A 87 -3.40 1.58 18.28
N ILE A 88 -4.62 1.32 18.73
CA ILE A 88 -5.79 2.14 18.41
C ILE A 88 -5.67 3.60 18.90
N LYS A 89 -4.92 3.85 19.99
CA LYS A 89 -4.70 5.19 20.49
C LYS A 89 -3.74 5.96 19.58
N LEU A 90 -2.67 5.29 19.13
CA LEU A 90 -1.75 5.85 18.15
C LEU A 90 -2.46 6.10 16.81
N GLN A 91 -3.24 5.15 16.33
CA GLN A 91 -4.05 5.29 15.11
C GLN A 91 -4.95 6.52 15.17
N ALA A 92 -5.74 6.66 16.25
CA ALA A 92 -6.65 7.78 16.42
C ALA A 92 -5.91 9.13 16.55
N LEU A 93 -4.80 9.16 17.28
CA LEU A 93 -3.96 10.37 17.42
C LEU A 93 -3.42 10.81 16.06
N VAL A 94 -2.89 9.88 15.26
CA VAL A 94 -2.34 10.19 13.94
C VAL A 94 -3.43 10.72 13.01
N GLU A 95 -4.61 10.09 12.98
CA GLU A 95 -5.74 10.58 12.19
C GLU A 95 -6.18 11.99 12.59
N GLN A 96 -6.19 12.27 13.89
CA GLN A 96 -6.50 13.60 14.40
C GLN A 96 -5.44 14.64 13.99
N LEU A 97 -4.15 14.29 14.08
CA LEU A 97 -3.05 15.17 13.70
C LEU A 97 -2.98 15.45 12.19
N PHE A 98 -3.47 14.54 11.37
CA PHE A 98 -3.63 14.80 9.93
C PHE A 98 -4.64 15.94 9.68
N GLY A 99 -5.73 15.99 10.42
CA GLY A 99 -6.83 16.94 10.17
C GLY A 99 -7.31 16.80 8.73
N GLU A 100 -7.37 17.92 7.99
CA GLU A 100 -7.79 17.99 6.59
C GLU A 100 -6.65 17.71 5.56
N ARG A 101 -5.44 17.42 6.02
CA ARG A 101 -4.31 17.18 5.12
C ARG A 101 -4.41 15.82 4.42
N ARG A 102 -4.01 15.79 3.14
CA ARG A 102 -3.86 14.55 2.39
C ARG A 102 -2.53 13.87 2.70
N GLY A 103 -2.56 12.56 2.82
CA GLY A 103 -1.34 11.79 3.02
C GLY A 103 -1.57 10.41 3.60
N ALA A 104 -0.48 9.74 3.92
CA ALA A 104 -0.48 8.47 4.60
C ALA A 104 0.60 8.45 5.69
N LEU A 105 0.37 7.63 6.71
CA LEU A 105 1.37 7.29 7.72
C LEU A 105 1.28 5.80 8.02
N VAL A 106 2.41 5.14 7.99
CA VAL A 106 2.54 3.76 8.48
C VAL A 106 3.63 3.78 9.55
N ALA A 107 3.27 3.36 10.77
CA ALA A 107 4.22 3.17 11.87
C ALA A 107 4.49 1.69 12.04
N ILE A 108 5.77 1.31 12.00
CA ILE A 108 6.20 -0.09 12.03
C ILE A 108 7.19 -0.26 13.18
N ASP A 109 7.04 -1.33 13.97
CA ASP A 109 8.07 -1.76 14.90
C ASP A 109 9.20 -2.46 14.12
N PRO A 110 10.41 -1.89 14.05
CA PRO A 110 11.49 -2.46 13.23
C PRO A 110 12.05 -3.78 13.79
N ARG A 111 11.67 -4.16 15.01
CA ARG A 111 12.16 -5.40 15.66
C ARG A 111 11.45 -6.65 15.15
N ASN A 112 10.17 -6.52 14.76
CA ASN A 112 9.31 -7.65 14.42
C ASN A 112 8.44 -7.41 13.17
N GLY A 113 8.40 -6.17 12.65
CA GLY A 113 7.59 -5.79 11.49
C GLY A 113 6.12 -5.48 11.79
N GLU A 114 5.70 -5.48 13.06
CA GLU A 114 4.33 -5.14 13.45
C GLU A 114 3.94 -3.74 13.02
N VAL A 115 2.77 -3.62 12.39
CA VAL A 115 2.19 -2.34 12.00
C VAL A 115 1.40 -1.76 13.18
N LEU A 116 1.93 -0.71 13.80
CA LEU A 116 1.35 -0.05 14.96
C LEU A 116 0.31 1.00 14.60
N ALA A 117 0.41 1.62 13.43
CA ALA A 117 -0.58 2.52 12.86
C ALA A 117 -0.56 2.46 11.33
N PHE A 118 -1.73 2.57 10.72
CA PHE A 118 -1.91 2.55 9.27
C PHE A 118 -2.98 3.56 8.87
N VAL A 119 -2.56 4.75 8.49
CA VAL A 119 -3.44 5.89 8.23
C VAL A 119 -3.38 6.31 6.78
N SER A 120 -4.54 6.48 6.16
CA SER A 120 -4.73 7.11 4.86
C SER A 120 -5.76 8.21 4.97
N LYS A 121 -5.42 9.43 4.54
CA LYS A 121 -6.29 10.62 4.59
C LYS A 121 -6.38 11.31 3.23
N PRO A 122 -7.56 11.88 2.87
CA PRO A 122 -8.82 11.79 3.60
C PRO A 122 -9.35 10.37 3.68
N THR A 123 -10.33 10.15 4.51
CA THR A 123 -10.97 8.86 4.72
C THR A 123 -12.47 8.95 4.39
N PHE A 124 -13.18 7.86 4.54
CA PHE A 124 -14.61 7.76 4.27
C PHE A 124 -15.31 6.98 5.40
N ASP A 125 -16.64 7.08 5.46
CA ASP A 125 -17.43 6.23 6.35
C ASP A 125 -17.68 4.87 5.68
N PRO A 126 -17.10 3.77 6.21
CA PRO A 126 -17.26 2.44 5.65
C PRO A 126 -18.71 1.91 5.75
N ASN A 127 -19.51 2.41 6.71
CA ASN A 127 -20.88 1.99 6.89
C ASN A 127 -21.81 2.35 5.71
N LEU A 128 -21.44 3.35 4.93
CA LEU A 128 -22.16 3.72 3.71
C LEU A 128 -22.24 2.59 2.68
N PHE A 129 -21.32 1.63 2.75
CA PHE A 129 -21.18 0.57 1.74
C PHE A 129 -21.86 -0.75 2.11
N VAL A 130 -22.24 -0.94 3.38
CA VAL A 130 -22.72 -2.24 3.90
C VAL A 130 -23.96 -2.73 3.13
N ASP A 131 -25.00 -1.90 3.03
CA ASP A 131 -26.23 -2.23 2.33
C ASP A 131 -26.31 -1.67 0.89
N GLY A 132 -25.20 -1.14 0.41
CA GLY A 132 -25.09 -0.42 -0.85
C GLY A 132 -25.10 1.10 -0.63
N ILE A 133 -24.16 1.77 -1.23
CA ILE A 133 -24.04 3.23 -1.15
C ILE A 133 -25.06 3.88 -2.09
N ASP A 134 -25.69 4.95 -1.64
CA ASP A 134 -26.58 5.74 -2.49
C ASP A 134 -25.79 6.54 -3.56
N ALA A 135 -26.50 6.95 -4.61
CA ALA A 135 -25.88 7.57 -5.78
C ALA A 135 -25.23 8.93 -5.49
N ASP A 136 -25.75 9.68 -4.52
CA ASP A 136 -25.23 11.01 -4.19
C ASP A 136 -23.97 10.89 -3.34
N SER A 137 -23.98 10.07 -2.29
CA SER A 137 -22.79 9.75 -1.48
C SER A 137 -21.68 9.12 -2.34
N TRP A 138 -22.03 8.21 -3.26
CA TRP A 138 -21.06 7.63 -4.20
C TRP A 138 -20.41 8.70 -5.08
N ARG A 139 -21.22 9.60 -5.65
CA ARG A 139 -20.72 10.69 -6.50
C ARG A 139 -19.80 11.60 -5.74
N GLU A 140 -20.19 12.01 -4.53
CA GLU A 140 -19.37 12.84 -3.66
C GLU A 140 -17.98 12.21 -3.41
N LEU A 141 -17.93 10.95 -2.96
CA LEU A 141 -16.67 10.25 -2.69
C LEU A 141 -15.83 9.99 -3.95
N ASN A 142 -16.47 9.68 -5.09
CA ASN A 142 -15.77 9.30 -6.32
C ASN A 142 -15.23 10.50 -7.10
N GLU A 143 -15.96 11.63 -7.08
CA GLU A 143 -15.59 12.86 -7.79
C GLU A 143 -14.71 13.79 -6.95
N ASP A 144 -14.61 13.55 -5.65
CA ASP A 144 -13.77 14.34 -4.75
C ASP A 144 -12.31 14.38 -5.26
N ILE A 145 -11.79 15.60 -5.42
CA ILE A 145 -10.42 15.86 -5.88
C ILE A 145 -9.38 15.24 -4.94
N ASP A 146 -9.73 15.10 -3.66
CA ASP A 146 -8.87 14.55 -2.62
C ASP A 146 -8.91 13.02 -2.54
N LYS A 147 -9.74 12.37 -3.38
CA LYS A 147 -9.80 10.90 -3.54
C LYS A 147 -9.86 10.15 -2.19
N PRO A 148 -10.92 10.31 -1.39
CA PRO A 148 -11.04 9.67 -0.07
C PRO A 148 -11.04 8.13 -0.14
N LEU A 149 -11.49 7.55 -1.25
CA LEU A 149 -11.49 6.09 -1.45
C LEU A 149 -10.10 5.49 -1.75
N LEU A 150 -9.10 6.34 -2.04
CA LEU A 150 -7.75 5.86 -2.30
C LEU A 150 -7.03 5.52 -0.98
N ASN A 151 -6.72 4.23 -0.78
CA ASN A 151 -5.83 3.81 0.29
C ASN A 151 -4.38 4.23 -0.05
N ARG A 152 -3.98 5.41 0.41
CA ARG A 152 -2.67 6.01 0.12
C ARG A 152 -1.51 5.27 0.77
N ALA A 153 -1.74 4.63 1.92
CA ALA A 153 -0.72 3.86 2.60
C ALA A 153 -0.35 2.59 1.83
N LEU A 154 -1.33 2.00 1.11
CA LEU A 154 -1.16 0.74 0.38
C LEU A 154 -0.87 0.95 -1.11
N ARG A 155 -1.47 1.98 -1.71
CA ARG A 155 -1.50 2.19 -3.17
C ARG A 155 -0.93 3.52 -3.62
N GLY A 156 -0.59 4.41 -2.68
CA GLY A 156 0.01 5.70 -3.02
C GLY A 156 1.45 5.53 -3.51
N THR A 157 1.76 6.09 -4.68
CA THR A 157 3.11 6.13 -5.23
C THR A 157 3.56 7.57 -5.34
N TYR A 158 4.62 7.92 -4.62
CA TYR A 158 5.11 9.29 -4.51
C TYR A 158 6.62 9.35 -4.78
N PRO A 159 7.13 10.44 -5.36
CA PRO A 159 8.57 10.67 -5.41
C PRO A 159 9.14 10.75 -3.99
N PRO A 160 10.14 9.92 -3.63
CA PRO A 160 10.66 9.88 -2.25
C PRO A 160 11.41 11.14 -1.85
N GLY A 161 11.88 11.94 -2.80
CA GLY A 161 12.66 13.14 -2.54
C GLY A 161 13.93 12.83 -1.74
N SER A 162 14.33 13.79 -0.83
CA SER A 162 15.57 13.66 -0.06
C SER A 162 15.59 12.51 0.95
N THR A 163 14.44 11.87 1.22
CA THR A 163 14.41 10.67 2.07
C THR A 163 15.12 9.47 1.43
N PHE A 164 15.34 9.53 0.11
CA PHE A 164 16.05 8.51 -0.66
C PHE A 164 17.60 8.63 -0.55
N LYS A 165 18.12 9.79 -0.20
CA LYS A 165 19.56 10.07 -0.18
C LYS A 165 20.39 9.14 0.72
N PRO A 166 19.96 8.75 1.92
CA PRO A 166 20.68 7.76 2.73
C PRO A 166 20.85 6.41 2.02
N PHE A 167 19.85 5.95 1.29
CA PHE A 167 19.94 4.72 0.51
C PHE A 167 20.94 4.86 -0.65
N MET A 168 20.94 6.00 -1.33
CA MET A 168 21.95 6.31 -2.36
C MET A 168 23.36 6.35 -1.80
N ALA A 169 23.54 6.90 -0.60
CA ALA A 169 24.83 6.90 0.09
C ALA A 169 25.29 5.46 0.42
N MET A 170 24.40 4.62 0.93
CA MET A 170 24.69 3.19 1.19
C MET A 170 25.06 2.46 -0.11
N ALA A 171 24.30 2.66 -1.18
CA ALA A 171 24.59 2.08 -2.48
C ALA A 171 25.99 2.49 -3.01
N ALA A 172 26.36 3.75 -2.83
CA ALA A 172 27.68 4.25 -3.24
C ALA A 172 28.83 3.65 -2.44
N LEU A 173 28.64 3.48 -1.12
CA LEU A 173 29.63 2.86 -0.24
C LEU A 173 29.78 1.37 -0.56
N ASN A 174 28.67 0.65 -0.71
CA ASN A 174 28.65 -0.78 -0.96
C ASN A 174 29.27 -1.13 -2.33
N SER A 175 28.95 -0.37 -3.36
CA SER A 175 29.53 -0.54 -4.70
C SER A 175 30.98 -0.03 -4.84
N GLY A 176 31.53 0.61 -3.81
CA GLY A 176 32.87 1.22 -3.84
C GLY A 176 32.99 2.46 -4.74
N LYS A 177 31.88 2.99 -5.25
CA LYS A 177 31.91 4.20 -6.10
C LYS A 177 32.37 5.44 -5.37
N ARG A 178 32.04 5.54 -4.08
CA ARG A 178 32.44 6.67 -3.21
C ARG A 178 32.76 6.18 -1.81
N GLY A 179 33.82 6.69 -1.26
CA GLY A 179 34.10 6.56 0.17
C GLY A 179 33.39 7.65 0.98
N PRO A 180 33.29 7.50 2.30
CA PRO A 180 32.56 8.45 3.16
C PRO A 180 33.18 9.85 3.18
N HIS A 181 34.49 9.96 2.92
CA HIS A 181 35.25 11.22 2.92
C HIS A 181 35.55 11.75 1.51
N THR A 182 35.02 11.10 0.46
CA THR A 182 35.18 11.60 -0.91
C THR A 182 34.44 12.92 -1.07
N ILE A 183 35.18 13.97 -1.46
CA ILE A 183 34.66 15.33 -1.56
C ILE A 183 34.16 15.60 -2.98
N ILE A 184 32.97 16.18 -3.08
CA ILE A 184 32.42 16.81 -4.28
C ILE A 184 32.33 18.31 -4.03
N GLN A 185 32.76 19.13 -5.00
CA GLN A 185 32.54 20.57 -4.96
C GLN A 185 31.10 20.86 -5.35
N ASP A 186 30.33 21.35 -4.40
CA ASP A 186 28.93 21.73 -4.60
C ASP A 186 28.84 23.24 -4.93
N ASN A 187 28.41 23.55 -6.13
CA ASN A 187 28.19 24.92 -6.61
C ASN A 187 26.69 25.26 -6.66
N LEU A 188 25.85 24.51 -5.94
CA LEU A 188 24.38 24.62 -5.89
C LEU A 188 23.66 24.30 -7.20
N THR A 189 24.40 23.97 -8.26
CA THR A 189 23.84 23.62 -9.56
C THR A 189 24.53 22.41 -10.17
N PHE A 190 23.75 21.56 -10.83
CA PHE A 190 24.20 20.43 -11.61
C PHE A 190 23.66 20.53 -13.02
N SER A 191 24.54 20.55 -14.02
CA SER A 191 24.15 20.66 -15.42
C SER A 191 24.22 19.31 -16.10
N PHE A 192 23.12 18.86 -16.69
CA PHE A 192 23.05 17.60 -17.41
C PHE A 192 22.04 17.67 -18.56
N GLY A 193 22.39 17.12 -19.72
CA GLY A 193 21.49 17.05 -20.89
C GLY A 193 20.93 18.40 -21.35
N GLY A 194 21.68 19.49 -21.19
CA GLY A 194 21.24 20.85 -21.53
C GLY A 194 20.29 21.49 -20.51
N ARG A 195 20.07 20.85 -19.36
CA ARG A 195 19.27 21.37 -18.24
C ARG A 195 20.15 21.63 -17.02
N VAL A 196 19.71 22.60 -16.22
CA VAL A 196 20.35 22.95 -14.94
C VAL A 196 19.41 22.57 -13.82
N PHE A 197 19.91 21.78 -12.87
CA PHE A 197 19.21 21.35 -11.67
C PHE A 197 19.84 22.03 -10.45
N GLY A 198 19.00 22.55 -9.56
CA GLY A 198 19.45 23.30 -8.38
C GLY A 198 19.39 22.48 -7.10
N SER A 199 20.14 22.91 -6.09
CA SER A 199 19.99 22.52 -4.71
C SER A 199 18.89 23.34 -4.01
N PRO A 200 18.31 22.84 -2.88
CA PRO A 200 17.35 23.61 -2.10
C PRO A 200 18.00 24.84 -1.47
N GLU A 201 17.20 25.86 -1.14
CA GLU A 201 17.66 27.13 -0.55
C GLU A 201 18.41 26.94 0.79
N SER A 202 18.12 25.85 1.50
CA SER A 202 18.79 25.48 2.75
C SER A 202 20.22 24.99 2.55
N ASP A 203 20.59 24.61 1.35
CA ASP A 203 21.95 24.14 1.03
C ASP A 203 22.94 25.31 0.93
N ARG A 204 24.21 25.00 1.06
CA ARG A 204 25.31 25.99 0.96
C ARG A 204 26.38 25.47 -0.01
N PRO A 205 26.97 26.35 -0.83
CA PRO A 205 28.07 25.96 -1.71
C PRO A 205 29.29 25.54 -0.90
N GLY A 206 30.14 24.74 -1.52
CA GLY A 206 31.45 24.36 -0.95
C GLY A 206 31.75 22.88 -1.06
N PRO A 207 32.91 22.44 -0.54
CA PRO A 207 33.29 21.06 -0.56
C PRO A 207 32.41 20.25 0.40
N LYS A 208 31.87 19.12 -0.08
CA LYS A 208 31.02 18.22 0.71
C LYS A 208 31.51 16.80 0.62
N ASP A 209 31.71 16.19 1.75
CA ASP A 209 31.75 14.74 1.89
C ASP A 209 30.34 14.17 2.01
N MET A 210 30.21 12.86 2.08
CA MET A 210 28.91 12.18 2.15
C MET A 210 28.08 12.63 3.37
N ARG A 211 28.71 12.81 4.52
CA ARG A 211 28.02 13.26 5.74
C ARG A 211 27.45 14.67 5.58
N LEU A 212 28.25 15.60 5.10
CA LEU A 212 27.81 16.99 4.85
C LEU A 212 26.73 17.04 3.77
N ALA A 213 26.82 16.19 2.75
CA ALA A 213 25.82 16.10 1.69
C ALA A 213 24.47 15.61 2.22
N ILE A 214 24.44 14.66 3.16
CA ILE A 214 23.20 14.20 3.81
C ILE A 214 22.65 15.30 4.73
N VAL A 215 23.47 15.88 5.59
CA VAL A 215 23.07 16.92 6.55
C VAL A 215 22.51 18.16 5.85
N GLY A 216 23.19 18.62 4.80
CA GLY A 216 22.79 19.77 3.98
C GLY A 216 21.73 19.43 2.92
N SER A 217 21.40 18.16 2.78
CA SER A 217 20.49 17.66 1.72
C SER A 217 20.94 18.09 0.30
N SER A 218 22.26 18.04 0.02
CA SER A 218 22.82 18.49 -1.25
C SER A 218 22.27 17.70 -2.43
N ASN A 219 21.57 18.36 -3.34
CA ASN A 219 21.13 17.73 -4.58
C ASN A 219 22.32 17.51 -5.53
N VAL A 220 23.24 18.46 -5.61
CA VAL A 220 24.40 18.39 -6.52
C VAL A 220 25.26 17.18 -6.21
N TYR A 221 25.50 16.89 -4.92
CA TYR A 221 26.24 15.70 -4.50
C TYR A 221 25.57 14.43 -5.03
N PHE A 222 24.28 14.28 -4.79
CA PHE A 222 23.54 13.05 -5.16
C PHE A 222 23.25 12.96 -6.66
N TYR A 223 23.08 14.06 -7.38
CA TYR A 223 22.99 14.03 -8.86
C TYR A 223 24.32 13.58 -9.48
N THR A 224 25.43 14.11 -8.99
CA THR A 224 26.77 13.69 -9.43
C THR A 224 26.98 12.22 -9.18
N LEU A 225 26.67 11.77 -7.96
CA LEU A 225 26.78 10.37 -7.57
C LEU A 225 25.89 9.45 -8.44
N ALA A 226 24.64 9.81 -8.65
CA ALA A 226 23.71 9.03 -9.46
C ALA A 226 24.17 8.93 -10.92
N ASN A 227 24.69 10.02 -11.47
CA ASN A 227 25.24 10.03 -12.83
C ASN A 227 26.49 9.13 -12.96
N GLU A 228 27.33 9.06 -11.93
CA GLU A 228 28.51 8.20 -11.89
C GLU A 228 28.16 6.70 -11.71
N MET A 229 27.13 6.41 -10.94
CA MET A 229 26.68 5.05 -10.70
C MET A 229 25.92 4.49 -11.89
N GLY A 230 25.06 5.30 -12.49
CA GLY A 230 24.10 4.86 -13.50
C GLY A 230 22.92 4.08 -12.91
N VAL A 231 21.82 4.03 -13.65
CA VAL A 231 20.54 3.51 -13.14
C VAL A 231 20.59 2.03 -12.77
N ASP A 232 21.30 1.20 -13.53
CA ASP A 232 21.32 -0.25 -13.32
C ASP A 232 22.10 -0.62 -12.05
N LEU A 233 23.24 0.03 -11.79
CA LEU A 233 23.97 -0.16 -10.54
C LEU A 233 23.16 0.32 -9.33
N ILE A 234 22.49 1.47 -9.44
CA ILE A 234 21.58 1.97 -8.38
C ILE A 234 20.46 0.95 -8.13
N HIS A 235 19.85 0.42 -9.18
CA HIS A 235 18.82 -0.61 -9.08
C HIS A 235 19.31 -1.85 -8.32
N ASP A 236 20.47 -2.38 -8.71
CA ASP A 236 21.01 -3.61 -8.13
C ASP A 236 21.38 -3.43 -6.65
N GLU A 237 21.95 -2.29 -6.29
CA GLU A 237 22.33 -1.95 -4.91
C GLU A 237 21.10 -1.69 -4.01
N LEU A 238 19.99 -1.21 -4.56
CA LEU A 238 18.80 -0.85 -3.78
C LEU A 238 17.76 -1.97 -3.72
N LYS A 239 17.77 -2.89 -4.67
CA LYS A 239 16.87 -4.04 -4.70
C LYS A 239 16.85 -4.88 -3.40
N PRO A 240 18.00 -5.14 -2.74
CA PRO A 240 18.03 -5.87 -1.45
C PRO A 240 17.26 -5.18 -0.32
N PHE A 241 17.06 -3.87 -0.37
CA PHE A 241 16.27 -3.12 0.61
C PHE A 241 14.74 -3.25 0.40
N GLY A 242 14.30 -4.00 -0.60
CA GLY A 242 12.88 -4.22 -0.87
C GLY A 242 12.23 -3.23 -1.82
N PHE A 243 12.97 -2.24 -2.35
CA PHE A 243 12.43 -1.33 -3.35
C PHE A 243 11.93 -2.07 -4.59
N GLY A 244 10.78 -1.66 -5.14
CA GLY A 244 10.18 -2.28 -6.32
C GLY A 244 9.54 -3.65 -6.08
N ARG A 245 9.32 -4.05 -4.82
CA ARG A 245 8.63 -5.28 -4.41
C ARG A 245 7.46 -4.97 -3.48
N LYS A 246 6.52 -5.90 -3.39
CA LYS A 246 5.51 -5.89 -2.34
C LYS A 246 6.18 -6.18 -0.99
N THR A 247 5.67 -5.57 0.07
CA THR A 247 6.10 -5.83 1.45
C THR A 247 5.48 -7.12 2.00
N GLU A 248 4.47 -7.65 1.28
CA GLU A 248 3.67 -8.80 1.67
C GLU A 248 2.83 -8.53 2.94
N ILE A 249 2.47 -7.25 3.15
CA ILE A 249 1.45 -6.93 4.15
C ILE A 249 0.18 -7.72 3.84
N ASP A 250 -0.47 -8.22 4.87
CA ASP A 250 -1.67 -9.06 4.81
C ASP A 250 -2.95 -8.29 4.39
N LEU A 251 -2.78 -7.32 3.49
CA LEU A 251 -3.86 -6.54 2.86
C LEU A 251 -3.82 -6.70 1.34
N GLN A 252 -4.98 -6.79 0.73
CA GLN A 252 -5.08 -6.90 -0.73
C GLN A 252 -4.88 -5.55 -1.42
N GLY A 253 -4.29 -5.60 -2.62
CA GLY A 253 -4.16 -4.42 -3.48
C GLY A 253 -2.90 -3.58 -3.24
N GLU A 254 -1.92 -4.08 -2.49
CA GLU A 254 -0.61 -3.44 -2.37
C GLU A 254 0.05 -3.27 -3.73
N VAL A 255 0.67 -2.10 -3.97
CA VAL A 255 1.49 -1.81 -5.15
C VAL A 255 2.97 -1.85 -4.83
N THR A 256 3.77 -2.28 -5.81
CA THR A 256 5.22 -2.49 -5.63
C THR A 256 6.03 -1.20 -5.58
N GLY A 257 5.48 -0.09 -6.08
CA GLY A 257 6.29 1.06 -6.45
C GLY A 257 7.20 0.78 -7.65
N ASP A 258 7.96 1.79 -8.06
CA ASP A 258 8.89 1.70 -9.19
C ASP A 258 10.34 1.85 -8.70
N LEU A 259 11.17 0.83 -8.92
CA LEU A 259 12.63 0.93 -8.84
C LEU A 259 13.19 0.89 -10.26
N PRO A 260 13.57 2.04 -10.85
CA PRO A 260 13.98 2.12 -12.26
C PRO A 260 15.24 1.32 -12.57
N SER A 261 15.26 0.71 -13.76
CA SER A 261 16.44 0.16 -14.44
C SER A 261 16.23 0.22 -15.94
N THR A 262 17.24 -0.05 -16.72
CA THR A 262 17.08 -0.17 -18.18
C THR A 262 16.09 -1.27 -18.55
N ASP A 263 16.10 -2.40 -17.84
CA ASP A 263 15.16 -3.50 -18.03
C ASP A 263 13.73 -3.16 -17.58
N TRP A 264 13.60 -2.49 -16.43
CA TRP A 264 12.30 -1.98 -15.97
C TRP A 264 11.67 -1.06 -17.02
N LYS A 265 12.45 -0.14 -17.59
CA LYS A 265 11.96 0.80 -18.60
C LYS A 265 11.50 0.08 -19.87
N ARG A 266 12.27 -0.93 -20.33
CA ARG A 266 11.91 -1.76 -21.50
C ARG A 266 10.58 -2.51 -21.29
N ARG A 267 10.34 -3.02 -20.09
CA ARG A 267 9.10 -3.74 -19.77
C ARG A 267 7.89 -2.82 -19.59
N LYS A 268 8.11 -1.63 -19.01
CA LYS A 268 7.03 -0.68 -18.69
C LYS A 268 6.44 -0.01 -19.93
N PHE A 269 7.23 0.22 -20.96
CA PHE A 269 6.81 0.94 -22.16
C PHE A 269 6.76 0.02 -23.38
N SER A 270 5.63 0.08 -24.12
CA SER A 270 5.42 -0.73 -25.32
C SER A 270 6.12 -0.16 -26.56
N LYS A 271 6.31 1.16 -26.64
CA LYS A 271 6.90 1.84 -27.80
C LYS A 271 8.43 1.86 -27.70
N PRO A 272 9.18 1.40 -28.73
CA PRO A 272 10.65 1.34 -28.70
C PRO A 272 11.35 2.64 -28.34
N GLU A 273 10.84 3.78 -28.82
CA GLU A 273 11.37 5.11 -28.50
C GLU A 273 11.29 5.44 -27.00
N HIS A 274 10.30 4.88 -26.27
CA HIS A 274 10.12 5.08 -24.84
C HIS A 274 10.90 4.09 -23.99
N GLN A 275 11.36 2.98 -24.60
CA GLN A 275 12.12 1.93 -23.89
C GLN A 275 13.58 2.32 -23.68
N LYS A 276 14.09 3.24 -24.50
CA LYS A 276 15.49 3.66 -24.43
C LYS A 276 15.75 4.45 -23.16
N TRP A 277 16.77 4.04 -22.40
CA TRP A 277 17.25 4.81 -21.26
C TRP A 277 18.20 5.90 -21.77
N TYR A 278 17.94 7.11 -21.35
CA TYR A 278 18.86 8.23 -21.52
C TYR A 278 19.42 8.54 -20.14
N ALA A 279 20.76 8.65 -20.05
CA ALA A 279 21.40 9.01 -18.80
C ALA A 279 20.91 10.40 -18.34
N GLY A 280 20.53 10.53 -17.06
CA GLY A 280 20.03 11.76 -16.44
C GLY A 280 18.61 11.68 -15.98
#